data_3e74540c0bcd8c9d6e31d856e5be3ac0
#
_entry.id   3e74540c0bcd8c9d6e31d856e5be3ac0
#
_cell.length_a   1.000
_cell.length_b   1.000
_cell.length_c   1.000
_cell.angle_alpha   90.00
_cell.angle_beta   90.00
_cell.angle_gamma   90.00
#
_symmetry.space_group_name_H-M   'P 1'
#
loop_
_entity.id
_entity.type
_entity.pdbx_description
1 polymer ?
#
loop_
_entity_poly.entity_id
_entity_poly.type
_entity_poly.pdbx_seq_one_letter_code
_entity_poly.pdbx_strand_id
1 'polypeptide(L)'
;MPDPAAAAAQLAQETGGAVFPLDEVRGYWRVHAPGEIQHDFVPLPAEVTADLLRRDFTVNALALTADRQVLDPAQGQQDLRTKQLRMVSADNLWADPLRVWRAARFEVTLRFRLEAETERTVREVTTALASGRLSMPAAERIRDELHALLSHPNSALGIQRLEDLGLLSLTMPELREGRGMLQGGFHHLDVFDHGVEALHQLLARRPDADLPLRWATLLHDVGKPRTRATDPDTGRTSFHGHDRLGAELTSAVLTRLKLPAGDVRRAAALVGAHMVPLPATEREARRFVHRRRELLPDLLSLMLADREAARGPMSSPASRRAYAQGMDRVLAALEEQPAPPPPLLSGQEVMALLNTGPGPRVGEALRAVAEAAALGEVRSAQEARDFLSAWSRHAP
;
A
#
# COMPACT_ATOMS: atom_id res chain seq x y z
N MET A 1 -42.87 -9.79 3.14
CA MET A 1 -41.42 -9.90 3.45
C MET A 1 -41.05 -8.76 4.41
N PRO A 2 -40.18 -8.96 5.40
CA PRO A 2 -39.74 -7.85 6.24
C PRO A 2 -39.04 -6.80 5.35
N ASP A 3 -39.35 -5.56 5.59
CA ASP A 3 -38.69 -4.41 4.93
C ASP A 3 -37.20 -4.40 5.35
N PRO A 4 -36.27 -4.37 4.39
CA PRO A 4 -34.85 -4.32 4.69
C PRO A 4 -34.45 -3.15 5.61
N ALA A 5 -35.09 -1.98 5.46
CA ALA A 5 -34.86 -0.82 6.30
C ALA A 5 -35.26 -1.12 7.76
N ALA A 6 -36.45 -1.72 7.96
CA ALA A 6 -36.94 -2.08 9.29
C ALA A 6 -36.05 -3.16 9.96
N ALA A 7 -35.64 -4.17 9.19
CA ALA A 7 -34.73 -5.23 9.69
C ALA A 7 -33.35 -4.67 10.05
N ALA A 8 -32.81 -3.77 9.24
CA ALA A 8 -31.55 -3.09 9.51
C ALA A 8 -31.63 -2.21 10.77
N ALA A 9 -32.72 -1.43 10.92
CA ALA A 9 -32.94 -0.59 12.09
C ALA A 9 -33.06 -1.43 13.37
N GLN A 10 -33.76 -2.55 13.29
CA GLN A 10 -33.88 -3.48 14.43
C GLN A 10 -32.51 -4.04 14.84
N LEU A 11 -31.69 -4.54 13.90
CA LEU A 11 -30.35 -5.05 14.22
C LEU A 11 -29.46 -3.95 14.80
N ALA A 12 -29.52 -2.73 14.26
CA ALA A 12 -28.75 -1.61 14.78
C ALA A 12 -29.13 -1.29 16.23
N GLN A 13 -30.41 -1.34 16.57
CA GLN A 13 -30.91 -1.15 17.94
C GLN A 13 -30.43 -2.29 18.87
N GLU A 14 -30.50 -3.54 18.43
CA GLU A 14 -30.10 -4.71 19.22
C GLU A 14 -28.58 -4.74 19.48
N THR A 15 -27.79 -4.29 18.53
CA THR A 15 -26.32 -4.34 18.61
C THR A 15 -25.67 -3.03 19.08
N GLY A 16 -26.41 -1.94 19.13
CA GLY A 16 -25.86 -0.59 19.34
C GLY A 16 -25.08 -0.08 18.12
N GLY A 17 -25.32 -0.64 16.94
CA GLY A 17 -24.64 -0.30 15.69
C GLY A 17 -25.23 0.93 15.00
N ALA A 18 -24.53 1.40 13.97
CA ALA A 18 -25.00 2.47 13.08
C ALA A 18 -25.65 1.89 11.81
N VAL A 19 -26.82 2.40 11.43
CA VAL A 19 -27.53 2.02 10.20
C VAL A 19 -27.51 3.17 9.19
N PHE A 20 -27.26 2.86 7.91
CA PHE A 20 -27.31 3.82 6.81
C PHE A 20 -27.67 3.15 5.49
N PRO A 21 -28.26 3.91 4.54
CA PRO A 21 -28.55 3.37 3.21
C PRO A 21 -27.27 3.22 2.38
N LEU A 22 -27.12 2.11 1.68
CA LEU A 22 -26.14 1.92 0.61
C LEU A 22 -26.71 2.38 -0.74
N ASP A 23 -28.01 2.14 -0.96
CA ASP A 23 -28.76 2.54 -2.14
C ASP A 23 -30.25 2.62 -1.73
N GLU A 24 -30.73 3.84 -1.48
CA GLU A 24 -32.13 4.07 -1.07
C GLU A 24 -33.13 3.65 -2.16
N VAL A 25 -32.76 3.86 -3.43
CA VAL A 25 -33.66 3.55 -4.57
C VAL A 25 -33.88 2.04 -4.67
N ARG A 26 -32.82 1.26 -4.39
CA ARG A 26 -32.88 -0.20 -4.41
C ARG A 26 -33.28 -0.82 -3.08
N GLY A 27 -33.39 -0.01 -2.02
CA GLY A 27 -33.70 -0.48 -0.66
C GLY A 27 -32.57 -1.27 -0.02
N TYR A 28 -31.30 -0.92 -0.31
CA TYR A 28 -30.12 -1.57 0.27
C TYR A 28 -29.64 -0.80 1.48
N TRP A 29 -29.52 -1.48 2.61
CA TRP A 29 -29.13 -0.90 3.89
C TRP A 29 -27.94 -1.65 4.47
N ARG A 30 -27.10 -0.93 5.22
CA ARG A 30 -25.97 -1.50 5.96
C ARG A 30 -26.06 -1.14 7.43
N VAL A 31 -25.73 -2.13 8.27
CA VAL A 31 -25.53 -1.94 9.72
C VAL A 31 -24.06 -2.18 10.02
N HIS A 32 -23.43 -1.20 10.65
CA HIS A 32 -22.11 -1.32 11.24
C HIS A 32 -22.28 -1.68 12.72
N ALA A 33 -22.12 -2.94 13.06
CA ALA A 33 -22.21 -3.41 14.43
C ALA A 33 -20.84 -3.27 15.14
N PRO A 34 -20.80 -3.20 16.49
CA PRO A 34 -19.55 -3.21 17.25
C PRO A 34 -18.66 -4.41 16.89
N GLY A 35 -17.33 -4.20 16.86
CA GLY A 35 -16.36 -5.23 16.46
C GLY A 35 -16.12 -5.30 14.94
N GLU A 36 -16.37 -4.20 14.21
CA GLU A 36 -16.18 -4.08 12.76
C GLU A 36 -17.04 -5.04 11.91
N ILE A 37 -18.11 -5.61 12.48
CA ILE A 37 -19.01 -6.50 11.75
C ILE A 37 -19.98 -5.66 10.93
N GLN A 38 -20.04 -5.94 9.63
CA GLN A 38 -20.96 -5.30 8.69
C GLN A 38 -22.05 -6.28 8.24
N HIS A 39 -23.29 -5.82 8.26
CA HIS A 39 -24.45 -6.57 7.78
C HIS A 39 -25.16 -5.77 6.69
N ASP A 40 -25.33 -6.38 5.53
CA ASP A 40 -26.05 -5.79 4.41
C ASP A 40 -27.45 -6.38 4.33
N PHE A 41 -28.44 -5.51 4.33
CA PHE A 41 -29.86 -5.85 4.17
C PHE A 41 -30.31 -5.45 2.77
N VAL A 42 -30.80 -6.39 2.03
CA VAL A 42 -31.27 -6.18 0.66
C VAL A 42 -32.69 -6.76 0.50
N PRO A 43 -33.52 -6.20 -0.38
CA PRO A 43 -34.80 -6.82 -0.69
C PRO A 43 -34.63 -8.27 -1.13
N LEU A 44 -35.37 -9.18 -0.52
CA LEU A 44 -35.34 -10.57 -0.93
C LEU A 44 -35.95 -10.69 -2.34
N PRO A 45 -35.22 -11.22 -3.34
CA PRO A 45 -35.78 -11.44 -4.66
C PRO A 45 -36.91 -12.47 -4.58
N ALA A 46 -37.84 -12.42 -5.53
CA ALA A 46 -38.97 -13.37 -5.57
C ALA A 46 -38.49 -14.83 -5.60
N GLU A 47 -37.31 -15.05 -6.21
CA GLU A 47 -36.65 -16.35 -6.28
C GLU A 47 -35.21 -16.26 -5.75
N VAL A 48 -34.97 -16.71 -4.53
CA VAL A 48 -33.63 -16.72 -3.90
C VAL A 48 -32.65 -17.57 -4.71
N THR A 49 -33.08 -18.70 -5.24
CA THR A 49 -32.24 -19.57 -6.09
C THR A 49 -31.75 -18.86 -7.33
N ALA A 50 -32.60 -18.06 -7.99
CA ALA A 50 -32.19 -17.28 -9.17
C ALA A 50 -31.16 -16.18 -8.79
N ASP A 51 -31.25 -15.58 -7.60
CA ASP A 51 -30.24 -14.65 -7.10
C ASP A 51 -28.90 -15.35 -6.85
N LEU A 52 -28.91 -16.50 -6.17
CA LEU A 52 -27.72 -17.28 -5.91
C LEU A 52 -26.99 -17.68 -7.20
N LEU A 53 -27.75 -18.08 -8.22
CA LEU A 53 -27.19 -18.47 -9.54
C LEU A 53 -26.64 -17.30 -10.35
N ARG A 54 -26.87 -16.03 -9.96
CA ARG A 54 -26.24 -14.84 -10.58
C ARG A 54 -24.97 -14.38 -9.88
N ARG A 55 -24.59 -15.04 -8.79
CA ARG A 55 -23.38 -14.68 -8.04
C ARG A 55 -22.11 -15.09 -8.79
N ASP A 56 -20.97 -14.64 -8.27
CA ASP A 56 -19.65 -14.88 -8.88
C ASP A 56 -19.21 -16.35 -8.77
N PHE A 57 -19.05 -16.84 -7.54
CA PHE A 57 -18.51 -18.17 -7.25
C PHE A 57 -19.49 -19.00 -6.44
N THR A 58 -19.43 -20.32 -6.63
CA THR A 58 -20.31 -21.30 -5.98
C THR A 58 -20.25 -21.18 -4.45
N VAL A 59 -19.05 -20.93 -3.89
CA VAL A 59 -18.82 -20.77 -2.47
C VAL A 59 -19.49 -19.52 -1.88
N ASN A 60 -19.88 -18.57 -2.71
CA ASN A 60 -20.65 -17.38 -2.35
C ASN A 60 -22.13 -17.50 -2.76
N ALA A 61 -22.51 -18.59 -3.44
CA ALA A 61 -23.87 -18.85 -3.93
C ALA A 61 -24.66 -19.76 -3.00
N LEU A 62 -24.49 -19.57 -1.69
CA LEU A 62 -25.14 -20.27 -0.62
C LEU A 62 -26.06 -19.33 0.16
N ALA A 63 -27.18 -19.82 0.65
CA ALA A 63 -28.04 -19.10 1.56
C ALA A 63 -28.49 -20.02 2.71
N LEU A 64 -28.66 -19.42 3.89
CA LEU A 64 -29.26 -20.08 5.03
C LEU A 64 -30.69 -19.55 5.19
N THR A 65 -31.65 -20.45 5.21
CA THR A 65 -33.06 -20.13 5.42
C THR A 65 -33.35 -19.89 6.91
N ALA A 66 -34.51 -19.31 7.23
CA ALA A 66 -34.91 -19.07 8.62
C ALA A 66 -35.03 -20.35 9.44
N ASP A 67 -35.41 -21.47 8.82
CA ASP A 67 -35.47 -22.82 9.41
C ASP A 67 -34.11 -23.56 9.37
N ARG A 68 -33.00 -22.82 9.10
CA ARG A 68 -31.61 -23.28 9.09
C ARG A 68 -31.31 -24.34 8.01
N GLN A 69 -32.05 -24.38 6.95
CA GLN A 69 -31.69 -25.20 5.80
C GLN A 69 -30.73 -24.43 4.88
N VAL A 70 -29.74 -25.14 4.32
CA VAL A 70 -28.80 -24.55 3.38
C VAL A 70 -29.35 -24.70 1.96
N LEU A 71 -29.60 -23.59 1.30
CA LEU A 71 -29.87 -23.55 -0.13
C LEU A 71 -28.53 -23.50 -0.88
N ASP A 72 -28.28 -24.50 -1.71
CA ASP A 72 -27.02 -24.67 -2.44
C ASP A 72 -27.27 -25.09 -3.91
N PRO A 73 -27.82 -24.20 -4.73
CA PRO A 73 -28.15 -24.54 -6.11
C PRO A 73 -26.92 -24.73 -7.01
N ALA A 74 -25.76 -24.25 -6.59
CA ALA A 74 -24.50 -24.26 -7.35
C ALA A 74 -23.48 -25.28 -6.82
N GLN A 75 -23.83 -26.10 -5.81
CA GLN A 75 -22.95 -27.07 -5.17
C GLN A 75 -21.72 -26.42 -4.45
N GLY A 76 -21.91 -25.24 -3.88
CA GLY A 76 -20.85 -24.49 -3.18
C GLY A 76 -20.33 -25.21 -1.93
N GLN A 77 -21.15 -26.00 -1.22
CA GLN A 77 -20.71 -26.81 -0.08
C GLN A 77 -19.66 -27.85 -0.48
N GLN A 78 -19.79 -28.43 -1.70
CA GLN A 78 -18.78 -29.35 -2.25
C GLN A 78 -17.47 -28.63 -2.46
N ASP A 79 -17.51 -27.45 -3.10
CA ASP A 79 -16.33 -26.65 -3.41
C ASP A 79 -15.64 -26.11 -2.15
N LEU A 80 -16.41 -25.75 -1.10
CA LEU A 80 -15.86 -25.43 0.21
C LEU A 80 -15.05 -26.59 0.81
N ARG A 81 -15.59 -27.83 0.74
CA ARG A 81 -14.88 -29.02 1.26
C ARG A 81 -13.61 -29.35 0.48
N THR A 82 -13.64 -29.17 -0.83
CA THR A 82 -12.52 -29.47 -1.73
C THR A 82 -11.57 -28.29 -1.92
N LYS A 83 -11.88 -27.13 -1.31
CA LYS A 83 -11.13 -25.88 -1.46
C LYS A 83 -10.96 -25.46 -2.92
N GLN A 84 -11.99 -25.60 -3.70
CA GLN A 84 -12.05 -25.15 -5.09
C GLN A 84 -12.81 -23.83 -5.18
N LEU A 85 -12.30 -22.92 -6.02
CA LEU A 85 -12.98 -21.69 -6.38
C LEU A 85 -13.52 -21.86 -7.79
N ARG A 86 -14.80 -22.20 -7.90
CA ARG A 86 -15.51 -22.44 -9.15
C ARG A 86 -16.52 -21.32 -9.41
N MET A 87 -16.54 -20.77 -10.59
CA MET A 87 -17.58 -19.82 -11.02
C MET A 87 -18.95 -20.48 -11.05
N VAL A 88 -20.00 -19.72 -10.77
CA VAL A 88 -21.39 -20.20 -10.92
C VAL A 88 -21.71 -20.42 -12.40
N SER A 89 -21.35 -19.45 -13.24
CA SER A 89 -21.42 -19.57 -14.72
C SER A 89 -20.41 -18.62 -15.38
N ALA A 90 -20.03 -18.92 -16.62
CA ALA A 90 -19.19 -18.03 -17.41
C ALA A 90 -19.87 -16.67 -17.64
N ASP A 91 -21.15 -16.66 -17.96
CA ASP A 91 -21.93 -15.44 -18.20
C ASP A 91 -21.87 -14.46 -17.04
N ASN A 92 -21.82 -14.97 -15.81
CA ASN A 92 -21.72 -14.12 -14.63
C ASN A 92 -20.38 -13.35 -14.56
N LEU A 93 -19.28 -13.96 -15.01
CA LEU A 93 -17.97 -13.30 -15.07
C LEU A 93 -17.93 -12.26 -16.19
N TRP A 94 -18.55 -12.55 -17.33
CA TRP A 94 -18.67 -11.63 -18.44
C TRP A 94 -19.59 -10.43 -18.12
N ALA A 95 -20.67 -10.67 -17.38
CA ALA A 95 -21.64 -9.63 -16.99
C ALA A 95 -21.06 -8.61 -15.99
N ASP A 96 -20.17 -9.02 -15.09
CA ASP A 96 -19.45 -8.13 -14.16
C ASP A 96 -17.96 -8.49 -14.16
N PRO A 97 -17.15 -7.80 -14.99
CA PRO A 97 -15.73 -8.10 -15.11
C PRO A 97 -14.91 -7.90 -13.85
N LEU A 98 -15.42 -7.17 -12.83
CA LEU A 98 -14.74 -7.08 -11.53
C LEU A 98 -14.51 -8.45 -10.90
N ARG A 99 -15.34 -9.42 -11.23
CA ARG A 99 -15.27 -10.78 -10.68
C ARG A 99 -13.95 -11.49 -10.97
N VAL A 100 -13.19 -11.07 -12.00
CA VAL A 100 -11.87 -11.64 -12.26
C VAL A 100 -10.81 -11.18 -11.21
N TRP A 101 -10.90 -9.95 -10.67
CA TRP A 101 -10.08 -9.52 -9.52
C TRP A 101 -10.51 -10.24 -8.24
N ARG A 102 -11.82 -10.44 -8.08
CA ARG A 102 -12.37 -11.22 -6.95
C ARG A 102 -11.89 -12.68 -7.00
N ALA A 103 -11.76 -13.27 -8.20
CA ALA A 103 -11.18 -14.61 -8.38
C ALA A 103 -9.76 -14.68 -7.80
N ALA A 104 -8.88 -13.76 -8.21
CA ALA A 104 -7.50 -13.68 -7.71
C ALA A 104 -7.46 -13.48 -6.19
N ARG A 105 -8.30 -12.59 -5.66
CA ARG A 105 -8.38 -12.34 -4.22
C ARG A 105 -8.87 -13.56 -3.45
N PHE A 106 -9.99 -14.15 -3.83
CA PHE A 106 -10.56 -15.29 -3.10
C PHE A 106 -9.65 -16.52 -3.15
N GLU A 107 -8.99 -16.78 -4.29
CA GLU A 107 -8.03 -17.88 -4.39
C GLU A 107 -6.96 -17.77 -3.29
N VAL A 108 -6.43 -16.57 -3.06
CA VAL A 108 -5.37 -16.32 -2.09
C VAL A 108 -5.91 -16.21 -0.66
N THR A 109 -6.99 -15.43 -0.46
CA THR A 109 -7.51 -15.17 0.90
C THR A 109 -8.20 -16.38 1.51
N LEU A 110 -8.86 -17.20 0.72
CA LEU A 110 -9.48 -18.45 1.18
C LEU A 110 -8.52 -19.64 1.12
N ARG A 111 -7.35 -19.49 0.47
CA ARG A 111 -6.41 -20.59 0.16
C ARG A 111 -7.07 -21.70 -0.63
N PHE A 112 -7.87 -21.32 -1.60
CA PHE A 112 -8.53 -22.20 -2.55
C PHE A 112 -7.72 -22.22 -3.85
N ARG A 113 -8.11 -23.12 -4.77
CA ARG A 113 -7.55 -23.19 -6.12
C ARG A 113 -8.66 -22.89 -7.13
N LEU A 114 -8.35 -22.03 -8.09
CA LEU A 114 -9.25 -21.84 -9.23
C LEU A 114 -9.45 -23.19 -9.95
N GLU A 115 -10.71 -23.51 -10.18
CA GLU A 115 -11.07 -24.64 -11.03
C GLU A 115 -10.64 -24.30 -12.48
N ALA A 116 -10.22 -25.33 -13.26
CA ALA A 116 -9.56 -25.13 -14.55
C ALA A 116 -10.42 -24.35 -15.58
N GLU A 117 -11.74 -24.60 -15.62
CA GLU A 117 -12.64 -23.87 -16.50
C GLU A 117 -12.84 -22.42 -16.03
N THR A 118 -12.93 -22.22 -14.73
CA THR A 118 -13.00 -20.89 -14.12
C THR A 118 -11.75 -20.08 -14.43
N GLU A 119 -10.55 -20.65 -14.30
CA GLU A 119 -9.30 -19.98 -14.65
C GLU A 119 -9.24 -19.61 -16.13
N ARG A 120 -9.67 -20.50 -17.02
CA ARG A 120 -9.76 -20.22 -18.46
C ARG A 120 -10.68 -19.03 -18.74
N THR A 121 -11.89 -19.03 -18.16
CA THR A 121 -12.84 -17.93 -18.33
C THR A 121 -12.30 -16.61 -17.77
N VAL A 122 -11.62 -16.63 -16.60
CA VAL A 122 -10.93 -15.43 -16.04
C VAL A 122 -9.93 -14.89 -17.06
N ARG A 123 -9.11 -15.72 -17.69
CA ARG A 123 -8.13 -15.30 -18.71
C ARG A 123 -8.79 -14.76 -19.97
N GLU A 124 -9.90 -15.34 -20.41
CA GLU A 124 -10.68 -14.86 -21.55
C GLU A 124 -11.26 -13.46 -21.30
N VAL A 125 -11.90 -13.27 -20.14
CA VAL A 125 -12.42 -11.95 -19.71
C VAL A 125 -11.29 -10.94 -19.59
N THR A 126 -10.15 -11.30 -18.99
CA THR A 126 -8.96 -10.44 -18.87
C THR A 126 -8.45 -10.03 -20.26
N THR A 127 -8.41 -10.95 -21.21
CA THR A 127 -8.01 -10.67 -22.60
C THR A 127 -9.00 -9.74 -23.30
N ALA A 128 -10.29 -9.90 -23.05
CA ALA A 128 -11.32 -9.02 -23.59
C ALA A 128 -11.22 -7.58 -23.03
N LEU A 129 -10.91 -7.45 -21.73
CA LEU A 129 -10.61 -6.15 -21.10
C LEU A 129 -9.35 -5.51 -21.72
N ALA A 130 -8.26 -6.25 -21.85
CA ALA A 130 -7.01 -5.79 -22.42
C ALA A 130 -7.15 -5.30 -23.88
N SER A 131 -8.01 -5.95 -24.65
CA SER A 131 -8.28 -5.58 -26.06
C SER A 131 -9.36 -4.50 -26.22
N GLY A 132 -9.97 -4.01 -25.13
CA GLY A 132 -11.05 -3.02 -25.18
C GLY A 132 -12.40 -3.57 -25.67
N ARG A 133 -12.53 -4.89 -25.86
CA ARG A 133 -13.82 -5.53 -26.21
C ARG A 133 -14.80 -5.54 -25.03
N LEU A 134 -14.29 -5.38 -23.84
CA LEU A 134 -15.05 -5.28 -22.60
C LEU A 134 -14.61 -4.03 -21.84
N SER A 135 -15.56 -3.31 -21.26
CA SER A 135 -15.27 -2.10 -20.49
C SER A 135 -14.66 -2.43 -19.12
N MET A 136 -13.67 -1.65 -18.71
CA MET A 136 -13.07 -1.77 -17.38
C MET A 136 -14.10 -1.48 -16.29
N PRO A 137 -14.10 -2.22 -15.19
CA PRO A 137 -14.81 -1.82 -13.98
C PRO A 137 -14.37 -0.45 -13.48
N ALA A 138 -15.22 0.23 -12.70
CA ALA A 138 -14.84 1.48 -12.06
C ALA A 138 -13.58 1.30 -11.20
N ALA A 139 -12.68 2.29 -11.26
CA ALA A 139 -11.38 2.21 -10.59
C ALA A 139 -11.52 2.02 -9.07
N GLU A 140 -12.55 2.61 -8.46
CA GLU A 140 -12.89 2.47 -7.05
C GLU A 140 -13.21 1.02 -6.68
N ARG A 141 -13.96 0.30 -7.53
CA ARG A 141 -14.28 -1.11 -7.29
C ARG A 141 -13.04 -2.00 -7.39
N ILE A 142 -12.16 -1.71 -8.38
CA ILE A 142 -10.87 -2.42 -8.52
C ILE A 142 -9.98 -2.13 -7.31
N ARG A 143 -9.87 -0.86 -6.88
CA ARG A 143 -9.15 -0.45 -5.68
C ARG A 143 -9.59 -1.26 -4.47
N ASP A 144 -10.90 -1.39 -4.25
CA ASP A 144 -11.43 -2.08 -3.08
C ASP A 144 -11.06 -3.57 -3.07
N GLU A 145 -11.05 -4.24 -4.23
CA GLU A 145 -10.55 -5.62 -4.35
C GLU A 145 -9.02 -5.71 -4.10
N LEU A 146 -8.24 -4.76 -4.63
CA LEU A 146 -6.80 -4.68 -4.39
C LEU A 146 -6.48 -4.38 -2.92
N HIS A 147 -7.24 -3.50 -2.27
CA HIS A 147 -7.09 -3.20 -0.84
C HIS A 147 -7.40 -4.42 0.02
N ALA A 148 -8.50 -5.13 -0.26
CA ALA A 148 -8.84 -6.36 0.43
C ALA A 148 -7.75 -7.44 0.25
N LEU A 149 -7.15 -7.53 -0.94
CA LEU A 149 -6.03 -8.42 -1.21
C LEU A 149 -4.77 -7.99 -0.45
N LEU A 150 -4.37 -6.71 -0.54
CA LEU A 150 -3.17 -6.18 0.12
C LEU A 150 -3.28 -6.22 1.64
N SER A 151 -4.47 -6.12 2.21
CA SER A 151 -4.69 -6.24 3.66
C SER A 151 -4.48 -7.67 4.17
N HIS A 152 -4.50 -8.67 3.29
CA HIS A 152 -4.33 -10.06 3.68
C HIS A 152 -2.84 -10.43 3.89
N PRO A 153 -2.51 -11.30 4.88
CA PRO A 153 -1.12 -11.75 5.12
C PRO A 153 -0.43 -12.39 3.89
N ASN A 154 -1.21 -13.03 3.02
CA ASN A 154 -0.70 -13.68 1.79
C ASN A 154 -0.70 -12.73 0.58
N SER A 155 -0.73 -11.42 0.77
CA SER A 155 -0.86 -10.46 -0.34
C SER A 155 0.26 -10.56 -1.38
N ALA A 156 1.48 -10.91 -0.98
CA ALA A 156 2.58 -11.13 -1.90
C ALA A 156 2.23 -12.21 -2.96
N LEU A 157 1.67 -13.35 -2.53
CA LEU A 157 1.15 -14.37 -3.45
C LEU A 157 0.01 -13.83 -4.32
N GLY A 158 -0.82 -12.93 -3.75
CA GLY A 158 -1.91 -12.31 -4.48
C GLY A 158 -1.43 -11.42 -5.63
N ILE A 159 -0.37 -10.66 -5.45
CA ILE A 159 0.25 -9.84 -6.51
C ILE A 159 0.81 -10.74 -7.62
N GLN A 160 1.50 -11.83 -7.28
CA GLN A 160 1.93 -12.81 -8.27
C GLN A 160 0.75 -13.41 -9.03
N ARG A 161 -0.32 -13.74 -8.33
CA ARG A 161 -1.51 -14.30 -8.98
C ARG A 161 -2.21 -13.31 -9.93
N LEU A 162 -2.24 -12.02 -9.58
CA LEU A 162 -2.71 -10.97 -10.51
C LEU A 162 -1.85 -10.91 -11.78
N GLU A 163 -0.53 -11.06 -11.66
CA GLU A 163 0.37 -11.12 -12.83
C GLU A 163 0.10 -12.37 -13.67
N ASP A 164 0.00 -13.55 -13.05
CA ASP A 164 -0.26 -14.81 -13.74
C ASP A 164 -1.57 -14.78 -14.53
N LEU A 165 -2.59 -14.14 -14.01
CA LEU A 165 -3.90 -13.99 -14.67
C LEU A 165 -3.94 -12.82 -15.68
N GLY A 166 -2.86 -12.04 -15.80
CA GLY A 166 -2.76 -10.89 -16.71
C GLY A 166 -3.45 -9.62 -16.20
N LEU A 167 -3.99 -9.63 -14.97
CA LEU A 167 -4.74 -8.52 -14.39
C LEU A 167 -3.84 -7.34 -13.97
N LEU A 168 -2.57 -7.63 -13.69
CA LEU A 168 -1.62 -6.61 -13.27
C LEU A 168 -1.37 -5.59 -14.38
N SER A 169 -1.29 -6.04 -15.64
CA SER A 169 -1.11 -5.15 -16.80
C SER A 169 -2.27 -4.18 -17.02
N LEU A 170 -3.46 -4.51 -16.54
CA LEU A 170 -4.65 -3.66 -16.63
C LEU A 170 -4.70 -2.58 -15.55
N THR A 171 -4.03 -2.81 -14.42
CA THR A 171 -4.12 -1.94 -13.23
C THR A 171 -2.82 -1.21 -12.92
N MET A 172 -1.69 -1.92 -13.00
CA MET A 172 -0.36 -1.46 -12.62
C MET A 172 0.69 -1.91 -13.65
N PRO A 173 0.57 -1.48 -14.93
CA PRO A 173 1.54 -1.84 -15.97
C PRO A 173 2.96 -1.42 -15.60
N GLU A 174 3.11 -0.33 -14.84
CA GLU A 174 4.40 0.19 -14.38
C GLU A 174 5.14 -0.83 -13.49
N LEU A 175 4.43 -1.51 -12.61
CA LEU A 175 5.02 -2.57 -11.77
C LEU A 175 5.46 -3.76 -12.64
N ARG A 176 4.68 -4.10 -13.65
CA ARG A 176 4.98 -5.20 -14.57
C ARG A 176 6.20 -4.94 -15.46
N GLU A 177 6.55 -3.67 -15.74
CA GLU A 177 7.78 -3.31 -16.47
C GLU A 177 9.04 -3.90 -15.82
N GLY A 178 9.00 -4.17 -14.51
CA GLY A 178 10.10 -4.80 -13.77
C GLY A 178 10.27 -6.30 -14.00
N ARG A 179 9.29 -6.95 -14.66
CA ARG A 179 9.32 -8.40 -14.89
C ARG A 179 10.43 -8.80 -15.86
N GLY A 180 11.28 -9.75 -15.44
CA GLY A 180 12.45 -10.20 -16.21
C GLY A 180 13.63 -9.23 -16.21
N MET A 181 13.53 -8.06 -15.53
CA MET A 181 14.61 -7.09 -15.45
C MET A 181 15.57 -7.44 -14.31
N LEU A 182 16.66 -8.11 -14.64
CA LEU A 182 17.72 -8.43 -13.68
C LEU A 182 18.46 -7.17 -13.22
N GLN A 183 18.76 -7.10 -11.92
CA GLN A 183 19.35 -5.94 -11.27
C GLN A 183 20.86 -6.14 -10.99
N GLY A 184 21.28 -7.39 -10.70
CA GLY A 184 22.65 -7.71 -10.31
C GLY A 184 23.05 -7.18 -8.92
N GLY A 185 24.33 -7.27 -8.59
CA GLY A 185 24.86 -6.71 -7.34
C GLY A 185 24.29 -7.31 -6.08
N PHE A 186 23.50 -6.55 -5.35
CA PHE A 186 22.83 -6.98 -4.12
C PHE A 186 21.58 -7.83 -4.36
N HIS A 187 21.01 -7.80 -5.56
CA HIS A 187 19.73 -8.44 -5.88
C HIS A 187 19.95 -9.76 -6.63
N HIS A 188 19.12 -10.75 -6.33
CA HIS A 188 19.08 -12.06 -7.01
C HIS A 188 17.79 -12.27 -7.79
N LEU A 189 16.79 -11.41 -7.58
CA LEU A 189 15.50 -11.40 -8.24
C LEU A 189 15.45 -10.30 -9.30
N ASP A 190 14.50 -10.38 -10.24
CA ASP A 190 14.14 -9.26 -11.08
C ASP A 190 13.46 -8.16 -10.27
N VAL A 191 13.19 -7.00 -10.86
CA VAL A 191 12.62 -5.84 -10.15
C VAL A 191 11.22 -6.14 -9.63
N PHE A 192 10.40 -6.88 -10.39
CA PHE A 192 9.05 -7.26 -9.99
C PHE A 192 9.06 -8.24 -8.82
N ASP A 193 9.76 -9.36 -8.96
CA ASP A 193 9.82 -10.39 -7.90
C ASP A 193 10.50 -9.84 -6.63
N HIS A 194 11.44 -8.89 -6.77
CA HIS A 194 12.03 -8.20 -5.63
C HIS A 194 10.99 -7.34 -4.88
N GLY A 195 10.15 -6.58 -5.57
CA GLY A 195 9.07 -5.81 -4.94
C GLY A 195 8.05 -6.69 -4.20
N VAL A 196 7.71 -7.84 -4.80
CA VAL A 196 6.82 -8.85 -4.18
C VAL A 196 7.47 -9.47 -2.94
N GLU A 197 8.76 -9.82 -3.01
CA GLU A 197 9.52 -10.36 -1.87
C GLU A 197 9.68 -9.31 -0.77
N ALA A 198 9.92 -8.04 -1.11
CA ALA A 198 9.96 -6.97 -0.13
C ALA A 198 8.62 -6.82 0.62
N LEU A 199 7.50 -6.92 -0.07
CA LEU A 199 6.17 -6.93 0.57
C LEU A 199 6.02 -8.14 1.51
N HIS A 200 6.47 -9.32 1.10
CA HIS A 200 6.48 -10.52 1.95
C HIS A 200 7.32 -10.29 3.22
N GLN A 201 8.53 -9.75 3.09
CA GLN A 201 9.43 -9.46 4.20
C GLN A 201 8.87 -8.39 5.14
N LEU A 202 8.17 -7.38 4.62
CA LEU A 202 7.44 -6.40 5.42
C LEU A 202 6.39 -7.08 6.30
N LEU A 203 5.51 -7.87 5.69
CA LEU A 203 4.39 -8.50 6.38
C LEU A 203 4.81 -9.55 7.40
N ALA A 204 5.94 -10.23 7.17
CA ALA A 204 6.50 -11.16 8.15
C ALA A 204 6.94 -10.46 9.45
N ARG A 205 7.28 -9.15 9.40
CA ARG A 205 7.74 -8.35 10.55
C ARG A 205 6.68 -7.40 11.09
N ARG A 206 5.87 -6.86 10.19
CA ARG A 206 4.84 -5.86 10.45
C ARG A 206 3.52 -6.33 9.81
N PRO A 207 2.88 -7.36 10.35
CA PRO A 207 1.59 -7.85 9.84
C PRO A 207 0.50 -6.78 9.94
N ASP A 208 0.66 -5.83 10.84
CA ASP A 208 -0.18 -4.66 11.09
C ASP A 208 0.13 -3.46 10.18
N ALA A 209 1.13 -3.55 9.27
CA ALA A 209 1.48 -2.48 8.34
C ALA A 209 0.22 -1.98 7.59
N ASP A 210 0.03 -0.68 7.56
CA ASP A 210 -1.12 -0.09 6.87
C ASP A 210 -0.97 -0.11 5.33
N LEU A 211 -2.05 0.18 4.63
CA LEU A 211 -2.08 0.12 3.16
C LEU A 211 -1.05 1.04 2.49
N PRO A 212 -0.87 2.32 2.90
CA PRO A 212 0.17 3.17 2.31
C PRO A 212 1.58 2.59 2.38
N LEU A 213 1.96 1.97 3.51
CA LEU A 213 3.26 1.32 3.66
C LEU A 213 3.38 0.06 2.79
N ARG A 214 2.30 -0.76 2.72
CA ARG A 214 2.27 -1.95 1.84
C ARG A 214 2.40 -1.55 0.36
N TRP A 215 1.69 -0.51 -0.07
CA TRP A 215 1.82 0.05 -1.42
C TRP A 215 3.22 0.58 -1.69
N ALA A 216 3.78 1.37 -0.77
CA ALA A 216 5.12 1.90 -0.91
C ALA A 216 6.16 0.78 -1.02
N THR A 217 6.03 -0.27 -0.21
CA THR A 217 6.97 -1.41 -0.23
C THR A 217 6.86 -2.20 -1.53
N LEU A 218 5.65 -2.43 -2.05
CA LEU A 218 5.46 -3.11 -3.34
C LEU A 218 6.04 -2.29 -4.51
N LEU A 219 5.90 -0.97 -4.46
CA LEU A 219 6.23 -0.06 -5.57
C LEU A 219 7.59 0.64 -5.43
N HIS A 220 8.39 0.36 -4.38
CA HIS A 220 9.61 1.15 -4.08
C HIS A 220 10.59 1.22 -5.25
N ASP A 221 10.69 0.17 -6.01
CA ASP A 221 11.60 0.03 -7.14
C ASP A 221 10.93 0.23 -8.53
N VAL A 222 9.69 0.66 -8.58
CA VAL A 222 8.92 0.83 -9.83
C VAL A 222 9.56 1.80 -10.84
N GLY A 223 10.46 2.67 -10.39
CA GLY A 223 11.23 3.58 -11.23
C GLY A 223 12.42 2.94 -11.93
N LYS A 224 12.92 1.77 -11.50
CA LYS A 224 14.13 1.11 -12.04
C LYS A 224 14.05 0.82 -13.53
N PRO A 225 12.95 0.28 -14.08
CA PRO A 225 12.87 -0.02 -15.51
C PRO A 225 13.18 1.19 -16.40
N ARG A 226 12.70 2.36 -16.01
CA ARG A 226 12.81 3.60 -16.80
C ARG A 226 14.06 4.43 -16.52
N THR A 227 14.86 4.04 -15.50
CA THR A 227 16.11 4.71 -15.14
C THR A 227 17.34 3.83 -15.36
N ARG A 228 17.16 2.65 -15.97
CA ARG A 228 18.23 1.71 -16.25
C ARG A 228 19.27 2.34 -17.19
N ALA A 229 20.51 2.35 -16.76
CA ALA A 229 21.67 2.68 -17.57
C ALA A 229 22.72 1.59 -17.44
N THR A 230 23.40 1.25 -18.53
CA THR A 230 24.52 0.29 -18.53
C THR A 230 25.76 1.04 -18.96
N ASP A 231 26.77 1.01 -18.11
CA ASP A 231 28.09 1.56 -18.38
C ASP A 231 28.74 0.76 -19.53
N PRO A 232 29.11 1.41 -20.65
CA PRO A 232 29.63 0.71 -21.82
C PRO A 232 31.00 0.06 -21.60
N ASP A 233 31.81 0.60 -20.67
CA ASP A 233 33.17 0.15 -20.45
C ASP A 233 33.23 -1.02 -19.45
N THR A 234 32.37 -0.96 -18.42
CA THR A 234 32.37 -1.95 -17.33
C THR A 234 31.25 -2.97 -17.42
N GLY A 235 30.23 -2.74 -18.26
CA GLY A 235 28.98 -3.52 -18.33
C GLY A 235 28.10 -3.40 -17.08
N ARG A 236 28.45 -2.50 -16.16
CA ARG A 236 27.71 -2.33 -14.89
C ARG A 236 26.40 -1.63 -15.13
N THR A 237 25.31 -2.23 -14.63
CA THR A 237 23.99 -1.61 -14.64
C THR A 237 23.79 -0.72 -13.40
N SER A 238 23.19 0.45 -13.60
CA SER A 238 22.81 1.41 -12.58
C SER A 238 21.39 1.92 -12.80
N PHE A 239 20.78 2.52 -11.76
CA PHE A 239 19.38 2.97 -11.75
C PHE A 239 19.28 4.34 -11.05
N HIS A 240 20.12 5.30 -11.42
CA HIS A 240 20.17 6.61 -10.76
C HIS A 240 18.84 7.36 -10.86
N GLY A 241 18.34 7.85 -9.72
CA GLY A 241 17.09 8.62 -9.63
C GLY A 241 15.81 7.77 -9.72
N HIS A 242 15.92 6.42 -9.61
CA HIS A 242 14.75 5.56 -9.59
C HIS A 242 13.83 5.82 -8.40
N ASP A 243 14.36 6.27 -7.29
CA ASP A 243 13.62 6.67 -6.09
C ASP A 243 12.70 7.86 -6.37
N ARG A 244 13.22 8.91 -7.02
CA ARG A 244 12.42 10.09 -7.40
C ARG A 244 11.37 9.73 -8.46
N LEU A 245 11.79 9.08 -9.55
CA LEU A 245 10.85 8.66 -10.59
C LEU A 245 9.85 7.64 -10.05
N GLY A 246 10.29 6.75 -9.16
CA GLY A 246 9.43 5.78 -8.46
C GLY A 246 8.34 6.46 -7.64
N ALA A 247 8.66 7.54 -6.93
CA ALA A 247 7.67 8.34 -6.20
C ALA A 247 6.62 8.97 -7.14
N GLU A 248 7.04 9.50 -8.29
CA GLU A 248 6.15 10.06 -9.30
C GLU A 248 5.23 8.97 -9.89
N LEU A 249 5.78 7.82 -10.26
CA LEU A 249 5.02 6.68 -10.77
C LEU A 249 4.05 6.11 -9.72
N THR A 250 4.50 5.96 -8.47
CA THR A 250 3.64 5.55 -7.35
C THR A 250 2.45 6.49 -7.19
N SER A 251 2.70 7.80 -7.20
CA SER A 251 1.62 8.80 -7.14
C SER A 251 0.64 8.66 -8.30
N ALA A 252 1.14 8.47 -9.53
CA ALA A 252 0.30 8.29 -10.72
C ALA A 252 -0.56 7.02 -10.64
N VAL A 253 0.04 5.88 -10.27
CA VAL A 253 -0.65 4.58 -10.12
C VAL A 253 -1.76 4.67 -9.06
N LEU A 254 -1.43 5.16 -7.86
CA LEU A 254 -2.39 5.20 -6.74
C LEU A 254 -3.50 6.24 -6.96
N THR A 255 -3.20 7.34 -7.65
CA THR A 255 -4.22 8.33 -8.07
C THR A 255 -5.16 7.73 -9.12
N ARG A 256 -4.63 7.00 -10.11
CA ARG A 256 -5.44 6.28 -11.11
C ARG A 256 -6.36 5.25 -10.46
N LEU A 257 -5.89 4.58 -9.41
CA LEU A 257 -6.68 3.66 -8.58
C LEU A 257 -7.62 4.37 -7.59
N LYS A 258 -7.68 5.72 -7.59
CA LYS A 258 -8.56 6.50 -6.73
C LYS A 258 -8.34 6.31 -5.22
N LEU A 259 -7.08 6.16 -4.81
CA LEU A 259 -6.75 6.19 -3.39
C LEU A 259 -6.93 7.60 -2.79
N PRO A 260 -7.17 7.73 -1.47
CA PRO A 260 -7.19 9.01 -0.77
C PRO A 260 -5.87 9.78 -0.98
N ALA A 261 -5.97 11.09 -1.20
CA ALA A 261 -4.78 11.91 -1.48
C ALA A 261 -3.71 11.88 -0.37
N GLY A 262 -4.12 11.66 0.89
CA GLY A 262 -3.20 11.47 2.02
C GLY A 262 -2.34 10.22 1.85
N ASP A 263 -2.97 9.10 1.51
CA ASP A 263 -2.32 7.80 1.31
C ASP A 263 -1.38 7.84 0.11
N VAL A 264 -1.81 8.47 -1.00
CA VAL A 264 -0.97 8.67 -2.19
C VAL A 264 0.30 9.44 -1.84
N ARG A 265 0.17 10.58 -1.14
CA ARG A 265 1.32 11.40 -0.74
C ARG A 265 2.27 10.63 0.17
N ARG A 266 1.74 9.90 1.17
CA ARG A 266 2.55 9.14 2.13
C ARG A 266 3.29 7.99 1.44
N ALA A 267 2.62 7.20 0.60
CA ALA A 267 3.26 6.12 -0.15
C ALA A 267 4.37 6.66 -1.08
N ALA A 268 4.08 7.71 -1.84
CA ALA A 268 5.07 8.34 -2.73
C ALA A 268 6.27 8.92 -1.96
N ALA A 269 6.04 9.53 -0.79
CA ALA A 269 7.11 10.05 0.05
C ALA A 269 8.01 8.94 0.60
N LEU A 270 7.45 7.80 1.02
CA LEU A 270 8.21 6.62 1.43
C LEU A 270 9.06 6.08 0.28
N VAL A 271 8.49 5.94 -0.92
CA VAL A 271 9.23 5.51 -2.11
C VAL A 271 10.35 6.49 -2.44
N GLY A 272 10.10 7.80 -2.43
CA GLY A 272 11.13 8.81 -2.69
C GLY A 272 12.26 8.85 -1.65
N ALA A 273 12.03 8.32 -0.45
CA ALA A 273 13.00 8.34 0.63
C ALA A 273 13.75 7.00 0.85
N HIS A 274 13.35 5.90 0.21
CA HIS A 274 13.84 4.55 0.54
C HIS A 274 15.34 4.36 0.32
N MET A 275 15.95 5.12 -0.61
CA MET A 275 17.38 5.06 -0.93
C MET A 275 18.27 5.97 -0.05
N VAL A 276 17.68 6.66 0.93
CA VAL A 276 18.46 7.53 1.80
C VAL A 276 19.49 6.72 2.59
N PRO A 277 20.78 7.11 2.57
CA PRO A 277 21.81 6.41 3.31
C PRO A 277 21.51 6.39 4.81
N LEU A 278 21.75 5.23 5.44
CA LEU A 278 21.69 5.13 6.90
C LEU A 278 22.90 5.85 7.54
N PRO A 279 22.68 6.49 8.70
CA PRO A 279 23.72 7.28 9.36
C PRO A 279 24.89 6.42 9.87
N ALA A 280 26.10 6.95 9.75
CA ALA A 280 27.32 6.36 10.29
C ALA A 280 27.62 6.84 11.73
N THR A 281 27.11 8.01 12.12
CA THR A 281 27.33 8.67 13.42
C THR A 281 26.01 9.01 14.12
N GLU A 282 26.05 9.21 15.45
CA GLU A 282 24.88 9.64 16.23
C GLU A 282 24.35 11.02 15.78
N ARG A 283 25.26 11.95 15.44
CA ARG A 283 24.88 13.27 14.93
C ARG A 283 24.11 13.16 13.61
N GLU A 284 24.56 12.28 12.70
CA GLU A 284 23.85 12.01 11.46
C GLU A 284 22.51 11.31 11.72
N ALA A 285 22.42 10.45 12.74
CA ALA A 285 21.17 9.79 13.12
C ALA A 285 20.15 10.80 13.64
N ARG A 286 20.53 11.75 14.49
CA ARG A 286 19.65 12.84 14.94
C ARG A 286 19.18 13.70 13.75
N ARG A 287 20.06 14.00 12.79
CA ARG A 287 19.70 14.71 11.56
C ARG A 287 18.72 13.90 10.70
N PHE A 288 18.94 12.61 10.56
CA PHE A 288 18.06 11.69 9.84
C PHE A 288 16.67 11.68 10.45
N VAL A 289 16.55 11.51 11.76
CA VAL A 289 15.29 11.55 12.50
C VAL A 289 14.61 12.91 12.34
N HIS A 290 15.31 14.02 12.51
CA HIS A 290 14.75 15.36 12.36
C HIS A 290 14.14 15.57 10.97
N ARG A 291 14.88 15.23 9.91
CA ARG A 291 14.44 15.49 8.53
C ARG A 291 13.35 14.53 8.02
N ARG A 292 13.19 13.37 8.66
CA ARG A 292 12.28 12.30 8.18
C ARG A 292 11.27 11.83 9.21
N ARG A 293 11.10 12.60 10.25
CA ARG A 293 10.24 12.25 11.39
C ARG A 293 8.83 11.80 10.94
N GLU A 294 8.22 12.50 9.99
CA GLU A 294 6.87 12.20 9.50
C GLU A 294 6.75 10.85 8.77
N LEU A 295 7.88 10.31 8.29
CA LEU A 295 7.94 9.03 7.62
C LEU A 295 8.35 7.87 8.56
N LEU A 296 8.82 8.19 9.77
CA LEU A 296 9.26 7.18 10.74
C LEU A 296 8.07 6.71 11.61
N PRO A 297 8.05 5.40 11.98
CA PRO A 297 9.07 4.38 11.72
C PRO A 297 8.89 3.63 10.38
N ASP A 298 7.91 3.98 9.56
CA ASP A 298 7.53 3.22 8.36
C ASP A 298 8.65 3.17 7.32
N LEU A 299 9.39 4.28 7.15
CA LEU A 299 10.55 4.30 6.26
C LEU A 299 11.58 3.23 6.65
N LEU A 300 11.86 3.05 7.94
CA LEU A 300 12.77 2.01 8.40
C LEU A 300 12.23 0.62 8.11
N SER A 301 10.92 0.42 8.25
CA SER A 301 10.26 -0.86 7.96
C SER A 301 10.37 -1.21 6.47
N LEU A 302 10.15 -0.23 5.58
CA LEU A 302 10.34 -0.39 4.14
C LEU A 302 11.80 -0.71 3.80
N MET A 303 12.74 0.11 4.28
CA MET A 303 14.18 -0.06 4.03
C MET A 303 14.70 -1.43 4.52
N LEU A 304 14.20 -1.92 5.65
CA LEU A 304 14.54 -3.25 6.15
C LEU A 304 13.94 -4.36 5.27
N ALA A 305 12.70 -4.21 4.83
CA ALA A 305 12.04 -5.18 3.96
C ALA A 305 12.75 -5.29 2.60
N ASP A 306 13.11 -4.17 1.99
CA ASP A 306 13.95 -4.10 0.78
C ASP A 306 15.29 -4.82 1.00
N ARG A 307 16.00 -4.48 2.08
CA ARG A 307 17.30 -5.10 2.41
C ARG A 307 17.22 -6.61 2.59
N GLU A 308 16.15 -7.11 3.22
CA GLU A 308 15.96 -8.56 3.42
C GLU A 308 15.52 -9.29 2.15
N ALA A 309 14.88 -8.62 1.22
CA ALA A 309 14.58 -9.14 -0.10
C ALA A 309 15.83 -9.24 -1.00
N ALA A 310 16.86 -8.45 -0.70
CA ALA A 310 18.10 -8.40 -1.47
C ALA A 310 19.14 -9.43 -0.98
N ARG A 311 19.28 -10.57 -1.67
CA ARG A 311 20.18 -11.68 -1.33
C ARG A 311 21.18 -12.00 -2.44
N GLY A 312 21.55 -11.01 -3.24
CA GLY A 312 22.56 -11.16 -4.30
C GLY A 312 24.00 -11.28 -3.76
N PRO A 313 24.98 -11.50 -4.65
CA PRO A 313 26.37 -11.78 -4.28
C PRO A 313 27.02 -10.71 -3.39
N MET A 314 26.62 -9.45 -3.52
CA MET A 314 27.16 -8.35 -2.70
C MET A 314 26.49 -8.22 -1.32
N SER A 315 25.48 -9.01 -1.01
CA SER A 315 24.79 -9.02 0.30
C SER A 315 25.60 -9.82 1.33
N SER A 316 26.81 -9.37 1.65
CA SER A 316 27.70 -10.03 2.60
C SER A 316 27.24 -9.88 4.04
N PRO A 317 27.68 -10.77 4.98
CA PRO A 317 27.42 -10.62 6.40
C PRO A 317 27.93 -9.28 6.97
N ALA A 318 29.06 -8.77 6.45
CA ALA A 318 29.62 -7.48 6.85
C ALA A 318 28.69 -6.32 6.44
N SER A 319 28.20 -6.31 5.18
CA SER A 319 27.28 -5.28 4.71
C SER A 319 25.94 -5.31 5.46
N ARG A 320 25.48 -6.50 5.87
CA ARG A 320 24.25 -6.64 6.70
C ARG A 320 24.45 -6.09 8.10
N ARG A 321 25.59 -6.37 8.75
CA ARG A 321 25.90 -5.81 10.07
C ARG A 321 26.01 -4.29 10.03
N ALA A 322 26.71 -3.73 9.05
CA ALA A 322 26.80 -2.28 8.88
C ALA A 322 25.42 -1.63 8.71
N TYR A 323 24.54 -2.26 7.93
CA TYR A 323 23.17 -1.80 7.74
C TYR A 323 22.37 -1.84 9.05
N ALA A 324 22.42 -2.95 9.79
CA ALA A 324 21.76 -3.09 11.09
C ALA A 324 22.24 -2.00 12.09
N GLN A 325 23.55 -1.76 12.18
CA GLN A 325 24.11 -0.72 13.03
C GLN A 325 23.60 0.69 12.66
N GLY A 326 23.41 0.98 11.36
CA GLY A 326 22.81 2.24 10.93
C GLY A 326 21.34 2.35 11.36
N MET A 327 20.57 1.26 11.25
CA MET A 327 19.18 1.20 11.74
C MET A 327 19.10 1.43 13.25
N ASP A 328 19.96 0.73 14.03
CA ASP A 328 20.00 0.83 15.49
C ASP A 328 20.28 2.29 15.93
N ARG A 329 21.20 2.99 15.23
CA ARG A 329 21.47 4.42 15.52
C ARG A 329 20.24 5.30 15.28
N VAL A 330 19.47 5.05 14.21
CA VAL A 330 18.24 5.81 13.95
C VAL A 330 17.19 5.54 15.01
N LEU A 331 17.02 4.27 15.42
CA LEU A 331 16.07 3.90 16.47
C LEU A 331 16.46 4.53 17.82
N ALA A 332 17.73 4.47 18.20
CA ALA A 332 18.22 5.13 19.42
C ALA A 332 17.97 6.65 19.40
N ALA A 333 18.28 7.30 18.26
CA ALA A 333 18.03 8.73 18.13
C ALA A 333 16.53 9.11 18.15
N LEU A 334 15.66 8.21 17.67
CA LEU A 334 14.21 8.38 17.73
C LEU A 334 13.69 8.24 19.16
N GLU A 335 14.24 7.29 19.93
CA GLU A 335 13.92 7.08 21.35
C GLU A 335 14.40 8.27 22.22
N GLU A 336 15.60 8.80 21.96
CA GLU A 336 16.11 10.00 22.64
C GLU A 336 15.26 11.25 22.38
N GLN A 337 14.65 11.34 21.20
CA GLN A 337 13.83 12.49 20.77
C GLN A 337 12.47 12.02 20.24
N PRO A 338 11.57 11.55 21.08
CA PRO A 338 10.26 11.06 20.66
C PRO A 338 9.37 12.16 20.03
N ALA A 339 9.63 13.42 20.35
CA ALA A 339 8.98 14.59 19.77
C ALA A 339 10.01 15.57 19.19
N PRO A 340 9.66 16.39 18.19
CA PRO A 340 10.54 17.47 17.75
C PRO A 340 10.77 18.46 18.88
N PRO A 341 11.98 19.05 19.00
CA PRO A 341 12.23 20.09 19.99
C PRO A 341 11.30 21.28 19.73
N PRO A 342 10.85 21.98 20.79
CA PRO A 342 10.01 23.17 20.64
C PRO A 342 10.77 24.26 19.86
N PRO A 343 10.06 25.11 19.10
CA PRO A 343 10.68 26.24 18.42
C PRO A 343 11.38 27.17 19.42
N LEU A 344 12.68 27.43 19.23
CA LEU A 344 13.48 28.32 20.10
C LEU A 344 13.32 29.79 19.74
N LEU A 345 12.93 30.10 18.50
CA LEU A 345 12.66 31.45 18.02
C LEU A 345 11.35 31.44 17.19
N SER A 346 10.63 32.56 17.31
CA SER A 346 9.46 32.83 16.45
C SER A 346 9.89 33.45 15.12
N GLY A 347 8.99 33.40 14.13
CA GLY A 347 9.22 34.08 12.84
C GLY A 347 9.45 35.58 12.98
N GLN A 348 8.81 36.24 13.96
CA GLN A 348 8.99 37.68 14.23
C GLN A 348 10.39 37.97 14.77
N GLU A 349 10.90 37.16 15.69
CA GLU A 349 12.27 37.31 16.19
C GLU A 349 13.30 37.07 15.08
N VAL A 350 13.10 36.10 14.22
CA VAL A 350 13.97 35.83 13.06
C VAL A 350 13.95 37.00 12.08
N MET A 351 12.78 37.55 11.76
CA MET A 351 12.69 38.76 10.91
C MET A 351 13.44 39.94 11.49
N ALA A 352 13.31 40.18 12.79
CA ALA A 352 14.02 41.26 13.47
C ALA A 352 15.54 41.06 13.45
N LEU A 353 16.02 39.83 13.73
CA LEU A 353 17.45 39.48 13.73
C LEU A 353 18.11 39.60 12.36
N LEU A 354 17.39 39.19 11.32
CA LEU A 354 17.88 39.19 9.93
C LEU A 354 17.60 40.53 9.20
N ASN A 355 16.92 41.45 9.85
CA ASN A 355 16.44 42.71 9.26
C ASN A 355 15.74 42.51 7.92
N THR A 356 14.77 41.58 7.87
CA THR A 356 14.05 41.19 6.66
C THR A 356 12.54 41.11 6.91
N GLY A 357 11.76 41.24 5.85
CA GLY A 357 10.32 40.99 5.87
C GLY A 357 9.97 39.48 5.82
N PRO A 358 8.67 39.15 5.89
CA PRO A 358 8.21 37.77 5.73
C PRO A 358 8.58 37.23 4.36
N GLY A 359 9.12 36.01 4.31
CA GLY A 359 9.53 35.39 3.04
C GLY A 359 10.33 34.08 3.23
N PRO A 360 10.79 33.48 2.11
CA PRO A 360 11.50 32.20 2.11
C PRO A 360 12.69 32.15 3.06
N ARG A 361 13.45 33.25 3.16
CA ARG A 361 14.64 33.36 4.01
C ARG A 361 14.35 33.18 5.50
N VAL A 362 13.19 33.67 5.98
CA VAL A 362 12.73 33.43 7.35
C VAL A 362 12.45 31.94 7.58
N GLY A 363 11.81 31.27 6.62
CA GLY A 363 11.56 29.83 6.68
C GLY A 363 12.85 29.00 6.65
N GLU A 364 13.86 29.42 5.90
CA GLU A 364 15.18 28.76 5.86
C GLU A 364 15.90 28.92 7.20
N ALA A 365 15.90 30.11 7.77
CA ALA A 365 16.50 30.39 9.06
C ALA A 365 15.84 29.60 10.19
N LEU A 366 14.50 29.54 10.22
CA LEU A 366 13.76 28.72 11.18
C LEU A 366 14.09 27.23 11.05
N ARG A 367 14.18 26.71 9.82
CA ARG A 367 14.59 25.32 9.59
C ARG A 367 16.02 25.05 10.04
N ALA A 368 16.96 25.99 9.81
CA ALA A 368 18.34 25.86 10.25
C ALA A 368 18.45 25.82 11.77
N VAL A 369 17.72 26.68 12.49
CA VAL A 369 17.65 26.67 13.96
C VAL A 369 17.03 25.37 14.46
N ALA A 370 15.93 24.92 13.87
CA ALA A 370 15.27 23.67 14.26
C ALA A 370 16.18 22.45 14.06
N GLU A 371 16.95 22.41 12.98
CA GLU A 371 17.95 21.35 12.74
C GLU A 371 19.08 21.43 13.78
N ALA A 372 19.64 22.61 14.05
CA ALA A 372 20.68 22.79 15.06
C ALA A 372 20.19 22.39 16.47
N ALA A 373 18.94 22.72 16.80
CA ALA A 373 18.32 22.31 18.05
C ALA A 373 18.14 20.77 18.11
N ALA A 374 17.70 20.14 17.05
CA ALA A 374 17.57 18.68 16.97
C ALA A 374 18.93 17.96 17.08
N LEU A 375 20.01 18.59 16.61
CA LEU A 375 21.37 18.08 16.74
C LEU A 375 21.98 18.32 18.15
N GLY A 376 21.29 19.09 19.00
CA GLY A 376 21.78 19.49 20.32
C GLY A 376 22.86 20.56 20.29
N GLU A 377 23.05 21.23 19.14
CA GLU A 377 24.03 22.33 18.97
C GLU A 377 23.51 23.66 19.53
N VAL A 378 22.18 23.78 19.64
CA VAL A 378 21.49 24.98 20.15
C VAL A 378 20.41 24.49 21.11
N ARG A 379 20.42 25.02 22.35
CA ARG A 379 19.52 24.57 23.44
C ARG A 379 18.69 25.69 24.06
N SER A 380 19.01 26.94 23.74
CA SER A 380 18.34 28.11 24.27
C SER A 380 18.05 29.16 23.19
N ALA A 381 17.10 30.06 23.45
CA ALA A 381 16.79 31.14 22.55
C ALA A 381 18.02 32.06 22.30
N GLN A 382 18.90 32.24 23.33
CA GLN A 382 20.10 33.04 23.14
C GLN A 382 21.09 32.35 22.18
N GLU A 383 21.37 31.07 22.39
CA GLU A 383 22.22 30.29 21.48
C GLU A 383 21.66 30.25 20.03
N ALA A 384 20.32 30.23 19.88
CA ALA A 384 19.68 30.32 18.60
C ALA A 384 19.89 31.66 17.89
N ARG A 385 19.89 32.76 18.63
CA ARG A 385 20.22 34.10 18.10
C ARG A 385 21.68 34.19 17.65
N ASP A 386 22.61 33.67 18.46
CA ASP A 386 24.05 33.65 18.15
C ASP A 386 24.31 32.78 16.91
N PHE A 387 23.65 31.61 16.82
CA PHE A 387 23.69 30.73 15.67
C PHE A 387 23.20 31.43 14.38
N LEU A 388 22.06 32.13 14.44
CA LEU A 388 21.52 32.85 13.28
C LEU A 388 22.40 34.01 12.85
N SER A 389 23.05 34.69 13.79
CA SER A 389 24.00 35.76 13.50
C SER A 389 25.23 35.25 12.74
N ALA A 390 25.69 34.03 13.05
CA ALA A 390 26.74 33.37 12.30
C ALA A 390 26.23 32.82 10.93
N TRP A 391 25.06 32.19 10.91
CA TRP A 391 24.43 31.65 9.73
C TRP A 391 24.18 32.71 8.65
N SER A 392 23.69 33.89 9.04
CA SER A 392 23.39 34.99 8.12
C SER A 392 24.62 35.55 7.38
N ARG A 393 25.83 35.36 7.92
CA ARG A 393 27.10 35.79 7.29
C ARG A 393 27.59 34.80 6.23
N HIS A 394 27.11 33.57 6.23
CA HIS A 394 27.56 32.49 5.35
C HIS A 394 26.46 32.00 4.38
N ALA A 395 25.20 32.40 4.59
CA ALA A 395 24.10 32.08 3.69
C ALA A 395 24.07 33.10 2.53
N PRO A 396 23.96 32.62 1.27
CA PRO A 396 23.93 33.48 0.08
C PRO A 396 22.74 34.44 0.05
#